data_6b0ed675f6d17620ee21762aa288db56
#
_entry.id   6b0ed675f6d17620ee21762aa288db56
#
_cell.length_a   1.000
_cell.length_b   1.000
_cell.length_c   1.000
_cell.angle_alpha   90.00
_cell.angle_beta   90.00
_cell.angle_gamma   90.00
#
_symmetry.space_group_name_H-M   'P 1'
#
loop_
_entity.id
_entity.type
_entity.pdbx_description
1 polymer ?
#
loop_
_entity_poly.entity_id
_entity_poly.type
_entity_poly.pdbx_seq_one_letter_code
_entity_poly.pdbx_strand_id
1 'polypeptide(L)'
;VRTDSLRITDNMNYLAASGFWCGGQAPIGYDITTVDLGSKSHKTLVFNQAEIDYKNNLIDIFLENGFSLQNMETYCRNNRITSLKGSFLSTTQLYNMFTSPHCVQDTPAMYDYFEAKGCMIDENSPREKWDGRHGIIVYGRTMEKRVNGKKRHTLAPPEKWRVSIGFHEPYLTDQRYFSIMAQFGHNTFSKVAKYDLPLLKGVIRCKCGRTMSMSRKKKVDGSVSTWYYCPKRMRAGAEACDMRQIKADLLDGKVLEVFKEIQHDPATIKKYLKDGKRPARDSSASVRAHMDTCQEKIGKLTAALAVNNESAAAKYIIGEIEKLDIEYNTLKNKLLNFAAEERRAAAQMKSAMEKREAIIRLLDNFDRFSANERNEIAKNVLKECTWDGETLFIML
;
A
#
# COMPACT_ATOMS: atom_id res chain seq x y z
N VAL A 1 16.71 -1.27 21.68
CA VAL A 1 15.82 -1.46 20.51
C VAL A 1 16.57 -1.84 19.25
N ARG A 2 17.69 -1.16 18.87
CA ARG A 2 18.48 -1.48 17.65
C ARG A 2 19.26 -2.81 17.80
N THR A 3 19.80 -3.08 18.97
CA THR A 3 20.50 -4.34 19.31
C THR A 3 19.57 -5.55 19.31
N ASP A 4 18.34 -5.42 19.80
CA ASP A 4 17.38 -6.53 19.85
C ASP A 4 16.91 -6.89 18.43
N SER A 5 16.67 -5.90 17.57
CA SER A 5 16.33 -6.14 16.15
C SER A 5 17.44 -6.88 15.40
N LEU A 6 18.71 -6.56 15.66
CA LEU A 6 19.85 -7.26 15.06
C LEU A 6 19.94 -8.71 15.57
N ARG A 7 19.82 -8.94 16.87
CA ARG A 7 19.83 -10.30 17.45
C ARG A 7 18.71 -11.18 16.89
N ILE A 8 17.51 -10.63 16.72
CA ILE A 8 16.38 -11.36 16.11
C ILE A 8 16.72 -11.72 14.67
N THR A 9 17.26 -10.78 13.89
CA THR A 9 17.64 -11.01 12.49
C THR A 9 18.73 -12.06 12.39
N ASP A 10 19.76 -12.02 13.24
CA ASP A 10 20.86 -12.99 13.26
C ASP A 10 20.37 -14.39 13.62
N ASN A 11 19.48 -14.49 14.62
CA ASN A 11 18.85 -15.76 14.98
C ASN A 11 18.00 -16.33 13.83
N MET A 12 17.23 -15.51 13.14
CA MET A 12 16.43 -15.95 11.98
C MET A 12 17.33 -16.39 10.81
N ASN A 13 18.44 -15.68 10.58
CA ASN A 13 19.43 -16.08 9.58
C ASN A 13 20.08 -17.43 9.93
N TYR A 14 20.41 -17.64 11.20
CA TYR A 14 20.95 -18.91 11.68
C TYR A 14 19.95 -20.07 11.49
N LEU A 15 18.68 -19.87 11.87
CA LEU A 15 17.63 -20.88 11.68
C LEU A 15 17.44 -21.22 10.20
N ALA A 16 17.41 -20.19 9.33
CA ALA A 16 17.31 -20.38 7.89
C ALA A 16 18.49 -21.19 7.34
N ALA A 17 19.73 -20.83 7.71
CA ALA A 17 20.94 -21.53 7.30
C ALA A 17 20.95 -22.99 7.76
N SER A 18 20.37 -23.26 8.93
CA SER A 18 20.25 -24.63 9.48
C SER A 18 19.06 -25.42 8.92
N GLY A 19 18.30 -24.88 7.96
CA GLY A 19 17.17 -25.57 7.33
C GLY A 19 15.87 -25.59 8.17
N PHE A 20 15.79 -24.83 9.26
CA PHE A 20 14.62 -24.79 10.13
C PHE A 20 13.61 -23.73 9.69
N TRP A 21 12.35 -23.93 10.11
CA TRP A 21 11.30 -22.96 9.85
C TRP A 21 11.48 -21.69 10.68
N CYS A 22 11.64 -20.55 10.00
CA CYS A 22 11.96 -19.26 10.62
C CYS A 22 10.74 -18.54 11.22
N GLY A 23 9.56 -19.16 11.25
CA GLY A 23 8.35 -18.59 11.83
C GLY A 23 7.36 -18.06 10.79
N GLY A 24 6.23 -17.54 11.28
CA GLY A 24 5.11 -17.16 10.45
C GLY A 24 4.15 -18.33 10.19
N GLN A 25 3.18 -18.12 9.29
CA GLN A 25 2.22 -19.16 8.89
C GLN A 25 2.94 -20.21 8.03
N ALA A 26 2.64 -21.50 8.25
CA ALA A 26 3.14 -22.57 7.41
C ALA A 26 2.77 -22.36 5.93
N PRO A 27 3.63 -22.75 4.98
CA PRO A 27 3.25 -22.83 3.58
C PRO A 27 2.13 -23.86 3.39
N ILE A 28 1.24 -23.65 2.43
CA ILE A 28 0.16 -24.59 2.11
C ILE A 28 0.75 -25.96 1.81
N GLY A 29 0.18 -26.99 2.44
CA GLY A 29 0.63 -28.37 2.40
C GLY A 29 1.46 -28.78 3.62
N TYR A 30 1.66 -27.87 4.57
CA TYR A 30 2.43 -28.15 5.77
C TYR A 30 1.78 -27.62 7.04
N ASP A 31 1.98 -28.37 8.12
CA ASP A 31 1.81 -27.90 9.49
C ASP A 31 3.19 -27.67 10.15
N ILE A 32 3.21 -26.84 11.20
CA ILE A 32 4.43 -26.57 11.96
C ILE A 32 4.53 -27.58 13.10
N THR A 33 5.66 -28.26 13.19
CA THR A 33 6.01 -29.13 14.32
C THR A 33 7.33 -28.71 14.94
N THR A 34 7.67 -29.33 16.06
CA THR A 34 8.92 -29.10 16.75
C THR A 34 9.79 -30.35 16.67
N VAL A 35 11.07 -30.17 16.37
CA VAL A 35 12.09 -31.24 16.42
C VAL A 35 13.13 -30.89 17.47
N ASP A 36 13.47 -31.84 18.31
CA ASP A 36 14.46 -31.68 19.36
C ASP A 36 15.83 -32.18 18.86
N LEU A 37 16.81 -31.29 18.81
CA LEU A 37 18.18 -31.57 18.43
C LEU A 37 19.11 -31.23 19.61
N GLY A 38 19.44 -32.25 20.38
CA GLY A 38 20.23 -32.10 21.61
C GLY A 38 19.44 -31.33 22.67
N SER A 39 19.96 -30.19 23.12
CA SER A 39 19.33 -29.37 24.17
C SER A 39 18.37 -28.26 23.62
N LYS A 40 18.18 -28.18 22.31
CA LYS A 40 17.37 -27.14 21.69
C LYS A 40 16.26 -27.71 20.83
N SER A 41 15.06 -27.10 20.97
CA SER A 41 13.89 -27.38 20.13
C SER A 41 13.82 -26.40 18.98
N HIS A 42 13.64 -26.89 17.76
CA HIS A 42 13.53 -26.09 16.54
C HIS A 42 12.22 -26.39 15.82
N LYS A 43 11.66 -25.39 15.16
CA LYS A 43 10.46 -25.55 14.35
C LYS A 43 10.81 -26.10 12.97
N THR A 44 10.05 -27.10 12.52
CA THR A 44 10.10 -27.64 11.18
C THR A 44 8.71 -27.81 10.61
N LEU A 45 8.61 -28.26 9.37
CA LEU A 45 7.38 -28.47 8.63
C LEU A 45 7.10 -29.97 8.50
N VAL A 46 5.84 -30.37 8.67
CA VAL A 46 5.35 -31.72 8.42
C VAL A 46 4.17 -31.68 7.46
N PHE A 47 3.94 -32.75 6.72
CA PHE A 47 2.86 -32.79 5.73
C PHE A 47 1.48 -32.60 6.34
N ASN A 48 0.69 -31.78 5.66
CA ASN A 48 -0.76 -31.70 5.78
C ASN A 48 -1.37 -32.23 4.48
N GLN A 49 -1.77 -33.51 4.45
CA GLN A 49 -2.18 -34.18 3.24
C GLN A 49 -3.35 -33.50 2.55
N ALA A 50 -4.34 -33.04 3.31
CA ALA A 50 -5.50 -32.36 2.74
C ALA A 50 -5.12 -31.07 2.01
N GLU A 51 -4.16 -30.31 2.55
CA GLU A 51 -3.66 -29.10 1.90
C GLU A 51 -2.78 -29.41 0.69
N ILE A 52 -2.01 -30.53 0.72
CA ILE A 52 -1.21 -31.00 -0.41
C ILE A 52 -2.13 -31.37 -1.56
N ASP A 53 -3.17 -32.16 -1.33
CA ASP A 53 -4.12 -32.58 -2.33
C ASP A 53 -4.87 -31.38 -2.93
N TYR A 54 -5.28 -30.44 -2.08
CA TYR A 54 -5.89 -29.18 -2.51
C TYR A 54 -4.97 -28.38 -3.45
N LYS A 55 -3.71 -28.19 -3.07
CA LYS A 55 -2.75 -27.43 -3.87
C LYS A 55 -2.41 -28.14 -5.17
N ASN A 56 -2.19 -29.44 -5.12
CA ASN A 56 -1.87 -30.26 -6.30
C ASN A 56 -3.02 -30.23 -7.31
N ASN A 57 -4.26 -30.35 -6.87
CA ASN A 57 -5.42 -30.22 -7.75
C ASN A 57 -5.48 -28.85 -8.45
N LEU A 58 -5.20 -27.75 -7.72
CA LEU A 58 -5.15 -26.41 -8.33
C LEU A 58 -4.00 -26.28 -9.34
N ILE A 59 -2.85 -26.89 -9.08
CA ILE A 59 -1.71 -26.92 -10.01
C ILE A 59 -2.05 -27.72 -11.26
N ASP A 60 -2.69 -28.87 -11.12
CA ASP A 60 -3.13 -29.70 -12.27
C ASP A 60 -4.09 -28.92 -13.17
N ILE A 61 -5.13 -28.34 -12.61
CA ILE A 61 -6.08 -27.49 -13.33
C ILE A 61 -5.36 -26.34 -14.05
N PHE A 62 -4.38 -25.69 -13.38
CA PHE A 62 -3.62 -24.58 -13.94
C PHE A 62 -2.78 -25.01 -15.13
N LEU A 63 -2.05 -26.12 -15.04
CA LEU A 63 -1.13 -26.62 -16.06
C LEU A 63 -1.89 -27.26 -17.24
N GLU A 64 -2.86 -28.14 -16.98
CA GLU A 64 -3.61 -28.86 -18.01
C GLU A 64 -4.38 -27.90 -18.93
N ASN A 65 -4.93 -26.82 -18.37
CA ASN A 65 -5.69 -25.86 -19.17
C ASN A 65 -4.82 -24.71 -19.73
N GLY A 66 -3.54 -24.67 -19.45
CA GLY A 66 -2.66 -23.58 -19.91
C GLY A 66 -3.11 -22.19 -19.41
N PHE A 67 -3.71 -22.12 -18.23
CA PHE A 67 -4.34 -20.90 -17.73
C PHE A 67 -3.32 -19.79 -17.43
N SER A 68 -3.74 -18.54 -17.65
CA SER A 68 -3.15 -17.40 -16.95
C SER A 68 -3.69 -17.35 -15.52
N LEU A 69 -2.98 -16.66 -14.61
CA LEU A 69 -3.50 -16.45 -13.24
C LEU A 69 -4.89 -15.83 -13.21
N GLN A 70 -5.19 -14.93 -14.16
CA GLN A 70 -6.51 -14.31 -14.28
C GLN A 70 -7.59 -15.33 -14.68
N ASN A 71 -7.26 -16.22 -15.62
CA ASN A 71 -8.18 -17.28 -16.05
C ASN A 71 -8.38 -18.30 -14.92
N MET A 72 -7.31 -18.63 -14.18
CA MET A 72 -7.38 -19.50 -13.02
C MET A 72 -8.24 -18.91 -11.90
N GLU A 73 -8.10 -17.60 -11.58
CA GLU A 73 -8.97 -16.90 -10.64
C GLU A 73 -10.44 -16.97 -11.08
N THR A 74 -10.69 -16.75 -12.38
CA THR A 74 -12.06 -16.81 -12.94
C THR A 74 -12.62 -18.23 -12.89
N TYR A 75 -11.81 -19.23 -13.22
CA TYR A 75 -12.19 -20.65 -13.13
C TYR A 75 -12.55 -21.04 -11.68
N CYS A 76 -11.69 -20.71 -10.72
CA CYS A 76 -11.97 -20.99 -9.30
C CYS A 76 -13.28 -20.35 -8.84
N ARG A 77 -13.54 -19.12 -9.25
CA ARG A 77 -14.77 -18.40 -8.91
C ARG A 77 -16.01 -19.07 -9.51
N ASN A 78 -15.98 -19.40 -10.80
CA ASN A 78 -17.10 -20.02 -11.50
C ASN A 78 -17.44 -21.41 -10.94
N ASN A 79 -16.43 -22.14 -10.50
CA ASN A 79 -16.58 -23.46 -9.91
C ASN A 79 -16.68 -23.44 -8.37
N ARG A 80 -16.81 -22.24 -7.76
CA ARG A 80 -16.90 -22.04 -6.30
C ARG A 80 -15.74 -22.64 -5.51
N ILE A 81 -14.56 -22.74 -6.13
CA ILE A 81 -13.33 -23.18 -5.45
C ILE A 81 -12.83 -21.99 -4.61
N THR A 82 -12.77 -22.20 -3.30
CA THR A 82 -12.36 -21.17 -2.33
C THR A 82 -10.98 -21.51 -1.74
N SER A 83 -10.38 -20.52 -1.08
CA SER A 83 -9.22 -20.77 -0.23
C SER A 83 -9.60 -21.65 0.97
N LEU A 84 -8.64 -22.23 1.65
CA LEU A 84 -8.84 -23.02 2.86
C LEU A 84 -9.59 -22.26 3.98
N LYS A 85 -9.63 -20.92 3.90
CA LYS A 85 -10.39 -20.04 4.82
C LYS A 85 -11.76 -19.64 4.27
N GLY A 86 -12.24 -20.26 3.19
CA GLY A 86 -13.55 -20.01 2.60
C GLY A 86 -13.66 -18.72 1.76
N SER A 87 -12.57 -17.96 1.55
CA SER A 87 -12.57 -16.77 0.70
C SER A 87 -12.25 -17.11 -0.76
N PHE A 88 -12.72 -16.29 -1.70
CA PHE A 88 -12.31 -16.42 -3.10
C PHE A 88 -10.81 -16.25 -3.27
N LEU A 89 -10.22 -17.10 -4.11
CA LEU A 89 -8.83 -17.03 -4.47
C LEU A 89 -8.56 -15.83 -5.40
N SER A 90 -7.61 -15.01 -5.04
CA SER A 90 -7.13 -13.91 -5.89
C SER A 90 -5.90 -14.33 -6.70
N THR A 91 -5.61 -13.64 -7.80
CA THR A 91 -4.39 -13.85 -8.59
C THR A 91 -3.11 -13.79 -7.74
N THR A 92 -3.07 -12.89 -6.72
CA THR A 92 -1.92 -12.78 -5.81
C THR A 92 -1.78 -14.02 -4.91
N GLN A 93 -2.88 -14.55 -4.39
CA GLN A 93 -2.85 -15.77 -3.57
C GLN A 93 -2.43 -16.99 -4.39
N LEU A 94 -2.99 -17.15 -5.60
CA LEU A 94 -2.60 -18.19 -6.54
C LEU A 94 -1.11 -18.09 -6.90
N TYR A 95 -0.62 -16.90 -7.24
CA TYR A 95 0.79 -16.68 -7.51
C TYR A 95 1.69 -17.10 -6.34
N ASN A 96 1.40 -16.60 -5.13
CA ASN A 96 2.18 -16.93 -3.95
C ASN A 96 2.17 -18.43 -3.61
N MET A 97 1.02 -19.08 -3.80
CA MET A 97 0.86 -20.52 -3.59
C MET A 97 1.68 -21.33 -4.58
N PHE A 98 1.61 -21.00 -5.87
CA PHE A 98 2.26 -21.75 -6.95
C PHE A 98 3.78 -21.50 -6.99
N THR A 99 4.24 -20.31 -6.63
CA THR A 99 5.67 -19.94 -6.63
C THR A 99 6.36 -20.15 -5.29
N SER A 100 5.69 -20.78 -4.31
CA SER A 100 6.33 -21.11 -3.03
C SER A 100 7.35 -22.24 -3.22
N PRO A 101 8.64 -22.02 -2.96
CA PRO A 101 9.67 -23.02 -3.19
C PRO A 101 9.78 -24.03 -2.05
N HIS A 102 9.16 -23.78 -0.90
CA HIS A 102 9.29 -24.62 0.29
C HIS A 102 8.84 -26.07 0.08
N CYS A 103 7.95 -26.30 -0.86
CA CYS A 103 7.44 -27.64 -1.18
C CYS A 103 8.21 -28.36 -2.29
N VAL A 104 9.23 -27.74 -2.85
CA VAL A 104 9.97 -28.25 -4.01
C VAL A 104 11.18 -29.04 -3.54
N GLN A 105 11.49 -30.12 -4.26
CA GLN A 105 12.68 -30.94 -4.05
C GLN A 105 13.96 -30.12 -4.19
N ASP A 106 14.90 -30.34 -3.33
CA ASP A 106 16.25 -29.75 -3.32
C ASP A 106 17.17 -30.41 -4.37
N THR A 107 16.84 -30.28 -5.65
CA THR A 107 17.65 -30.85 -6.73
C THR A 107 18.78 -29.91 -7.18
N PRO A 108 19.83 -30.43 -7.85
CA PRO A 108 20.88 -29.61 -8.46
C PRO A 108 20.30 -28.53 -9.41
N ALA A 109 19.21 -28.84 -10.12
CA ALA A 109 18.54 -27.88 -11.00
C ALA A 109 17.91 -26.72 -10.22
N MET A 110 17.39 -26.96 -9.03
CA MET A 110 16.88 -25.92 -8.14
C MET A 110 18.00 -25.08 -7.52
N TYR A 111 19.15 -25.68 -7.22
CA TYR A 111 20.36 -24.93 -6.83
C TYR A 111 20.75 -23.95 -7.92
N ASP A 112 20.94 -24.44 -9.15
CA ASP A 112 21.32 -23.63 -10.31
C ASP A 112 20.30 -22.50 -10.58
N TYR A 113 19.02 -22.76 -10.35
CA TYR A 113 17.95 -21.76 -10.46
C TYR A 113 18.09 -20.62 -9.45
N PHE A 114 18.41 -20.91 -8.19
CA PHE A 114 18.60 -19.87 -7.16
C PHE A 114 19.92 -19.13 -7.34
N GLU A 115 20.96 -19.81 -7.76
CA GLU A 115 22.27 -19.21 -8.10
C GLU A 115 22.11 -18.23 -9.29
N ALA A 116 21.46 -18.65 -10.36
CA ALA A 116 21.19 -17.80 -11.52
C ALA A 116 20.32 -16.57 -11.19
N LYS A 117 19.51 -16.64 -10.14
CA LYS A 117 18.75 -15.50 -9.61
C LYS A 117 19.55 -14.56 -8.73
N GLY A 118 20.78 -14.91 -8.37
CA GLY A 118 21.63 -14.15 -7.46
C GLY A 118 21.21 -14.27 -5.98
N CYS A 119 20.52 -15.35 -5.61
CA CYS A 119 20.15 -15.61 -4.22
C CYS A 119 21.38 -15.98 -3.39
N MET A 120 21.34 -15.69 -2.08
CA MET A 120 22.38 -16.13 -1.15
C MET A 120 22.10 -17.59 -0.73
N ILE A 121 22.80 -18.54 -1.36
CA ILE A 121 22.72 -19.95 -0.95
C ILE A 121 23.68 -20.16 0.22
N ASP A 122 23.22 -20.89 1.25
CA ASP A 122 24.00 -21.11 2.46
C ASP A 122 25.20 -22.04 2.19
N GLU A 123 26.35 -21.71 2.78
CA GLU A 123 27.60 -22.46 2.60
C GLU A 123 27.52 -23.93 3.09
N ASN A 124 26.61 -24.20 4.05
CA ASN A 124 26.32 -25.55 4.53
C ASN A 124 25.47 -26.39 3.58
N SER A 125 24.92 -25.75 2.55
CA SER A 125 24.07 -26.35 1.52
C SER A 125 24.72 -26.28 0.13
N PRO A 126 25.97 -26.81 -0.04
CA PRO A 126 26.62 -26.78 -1.33
C PRO A 126 25.89 -27.68 -2.33
N ARG A 127 26.11 -27.43 -3.63
CA ARG A 127 25.36 -28.04 -4.75
C ARG A 127 25.29 -29.55 -4.69
N GLU A 128 26.36 -30.22 -4.21
CA GLU A 128 26.49 -31.68 -4.11
C GLU A 128 25.54 -32.31 -3.07
N LYS A 129 25.05 -31.50 -2.12
CA LYS A 129 24.08 -31.94 -1.11
C LYS A 129 22.64 -31.87 -1.58
N TRP A 130 22.38 -31.25 -2.73
CA TRP A 130 21.03 -31.11 -3.27
C TRP A 130 20.62 -32.39 -4.01
N ASP A 131 20.09 -33.35 -3.26
CA ASP A 131 19.86 -34.74 -3.70
C ASP A 131 18.35 -35.04 -3.98
N GLY A 132 17.48 -34.07 -3.79
CA GLY A 132 16.05 -34.19 -4.05
C GLY A 132 15.21 -34.73 -2.90
N ARG A 133 15.83 -35.01 -1.74
CA ARG A 133 15.14 -35.64 -0.59
C ARG A 133 14.47 -34.66 0.35
N HIS A 134 14.87 -33.41 0.31
CA HIS A 134 14.44 -32.38 1.25
C HIS A 134 13.71 -31.25 0.53
N GLY A 135 12.88 -30.54 1.27
CA GLY A 135 12.32 -29.26 0.80
C GLY A 135 13.34 -28.14 0.90
N ILE A 136 12.99 -26.97 0.42
CA ILE A 136 13.89 -25.81 0.37
C ILE A 136 13.39 -24.74 1.35
N ILE A 137 14.25 -24.24 2.21
CA ILE A 137 13.97 -23.05 3.02
C ILE A 137 14.43 -21.81 2.25
N VAL A 138 13.53 -20.84 2.12
CA VAL A 138 13.85 -19.52 1.56
C VAL A 138 13.38 -18.45 2.53
N TYR A 139 14.33 -17.79 3.18
CA TYR A 139 14.09 -16.70 4.11
C TYR A 139 14.36 -15.36 3.46
N GLY A 140 13.65 -14.30 3.89
CA GLY A 140 13.87 -12.94 3.38
C GLY A 140 13.19 -12.65 2.03
N ARG A 141 12.24 -13.48 1.56
CA ARG A 141 11.49 -13.25 0.31
C ARG A 141 10.64 -11.99 0.32
N THR A 142 10.26 -11.51 1.48
CA THR A 142 9.40 -10.32 1.61
C THR A 142 10.08 -9.27 2.46
N MET A 143 9.84 -8.02 2.11
CA MET A 143 10.30 -6.86 2.87
C MET A 143 9.15 -5.92 3.18
N GLU A 144 9.19 -5.30 4.35
CA GLU A 144 8.24 -4.25 4.70
C GLU A 144 8.66 -2.93 4.05
N LYS A 145 7.74 -2.30 3.34
CA LYS A 145 7.86 -0.92 2.85
C LYS A 145 6.74 -0.07 3.43
N ARG A 146 7.04 1.15 3.81
CA ARG A 146 6.02 2.14 4.17
C ARG A 146 5.65 2.97 2.93
N VAL A 147 4.37 2.90 2.55
CA VAL A 147 3.81 3.70 1.46
C VAL A 147 2.65 4.50 2.03
N ASN A 148 2.75 5.82 1.97
CA ASN A 148 1.76 6.75 2.55
C ASN A 148 1.45 6.45 4.02
N GLY A 149 2.48 6.20 4.84
CA GLY A 149 2.39 5.90 6.27
C GLY A 149 1.89 4.48 6.62
N LYS A 150 1.43 3.70 5.64
CA LYS A 150 0.96 2.32 5.85
C LYS A 150 2.05 1.30 5.54
N LYS A 151 2.18 0.30 6.39
CA LYS A 151 3.07 -0.84 6.15
C LYS A 151 2.53 -1.69 4.99
N ARG A 152 3.38 -2.01 4.03
CA ARG A 152 3.10 -2.95 2.95
C ARG A 152 4.23 -3.95 2.83
N HIS A 153 3.87 -5.22 2.70
CA HIS A 153 4.82 -6.27 2.36
C HIS A 153 4.94 -6.36 0.84
N THR A 154 6.18 -6.32 0.36
CA THR A 154 6.53 -6.46 -1.06
C THR A 154 7.56 -7.56 -1.20
N LEU A 155 7.65 -8.16 -2.38
CA LEU A 155 8.71 -9.10 -2.69
C LEU A 155 10.07 -8.41 -2.56
N ALA A 156 11.00 -9.02 -1.83
CA ALA A 156 12.37 -8.54 -1.74
C ALA A 156 13.14 -8.91 -3.01
N PRO A 157 14.15 -8.15 -3.40
CA PRO A 157 15.02 -8.55 -4.50
C PRO A 157 15.75 -9.87 -4.17
N PRO A 158 16.01 -10.74 -5.17
CA PRO A 158 16.53 -12.09 -4.96
C PRO A 158 17.87 -12.13 -4.19
N GLU A 159 18.71 -11.12 -4.32
CA GLU A 159 19.99 -11.01 -3.61
C GLU A 159 19.84 -10.95 -2.08
N LYS A 160 18.63 -10.72 -1.59
CA LYS A 160 18.29 -10.74 -0.15
C LYS A 160 17.72 -12.07 0.32
N TRP A 161 17.44 -13.00 -0.60
CA TRP A 161 16.87 -14.28 -0.24
C TRP A 161 17.98 -15.21 0.25
N ARG A 162 17.81 -15.75 1.45
CA ARG A 162 18.66 -16.80 1.97
C ARG A 162 18.04 -18.16 1.69
N VAL A 163 18.78 -19.01 1.01
CA VAL A 163 18.31 -20.30 0.52
C VAL A 163 19.16 -21.40 1.15
N SER A 164 18.50 -22.43 1.66
CA SER A 164 19.15 -23.61 2.24
C SER A 164 18.33 -24.87 2.04
N ILE A 165 18.94 -26.02 2.19
CA ILE A 165 18.24 -27.30 2.27
C ILE A 165 17.40 -27.31 3.55
N GLY A 166 16.11 -27.62 3.43
CA GLY A 166 15.17 -27.67 4.55
C GLY A 166 15.28 -28.96 5.35
N PHE A 167 14.81 -28.92 6.59
CA PHE A 167 14.71 -30.10 7.46
C PHE A 167 13.41 -30.90 7.25
N HIS A 168 12.62 -30.52 6.24
CA HIS A 168 11.32 -31.10 5.93
C HIS A 168 11.34 -31.78 4.57
N GLU A 169 10.40 -32.72 4.37
CA GLU A 169 10.22 -33.42 3.10
C GLU A 169 9.49 -32.56 2.08
N PRO A 170 9.82 -32.66 0.77
CA PRO A 170 9.13 -31.98 -0.33
C PRO A 170 7.94 -32.81 -0.83
N TYR A 171 6.94 -32.16 -1.41
CA TYR A 171 5.83 -32.84 -2.11
C TYR A 171 5.66 -32.42 -3.57
N LEU A 172 6.50 -31.54 -4.08
CA LEU A 172 6.48 -31.06 -5.45
C LEU A 172 7.84 -31.30 -6.11
N THR A 173 7.84 -31.92 -7.30
CA THR A 173 9.07 -32.08 -8.08
C THR A 173 9.55 -30.75 -8.66
N ASP A 174 10.86 -30.61 -8.87
CA ASP A 174 11.47 -29.48 -9.54
C ASP A 174 10.91 -29.28 -10.97
N GLN A 175 10.74 -30.37 -11.73
CA GLN A 175 10.17 -30.35 -13.08
C GLN A 175 8.77 -29.73 -13.11
N ARG A 176 7.93 -30.10 -12.14
CA ARG A 176 6.58 -29.55 -12.03
C ARG A 176 6.60 -28.06 -11.62
N TYR A 177 7.52 -27.69 -10.73
CA TYR A 177 7.76 -26.29 -10.38
C TYR A 177 8.21 -25.46 -11.59
N PHE A 178 9.17 -25.98 -12.38
CA PHE A 178 9.61 -25.29 -13.60
C PHE A 178 8.53 -25.20 -14.66
N SER A 179 7.65 -26.19 -14.79
CA SER A 179 6.48 -26.12 -15.67
C SER A 179 5.55 -24.97 -15.26
N ILE A 180 5.31 -24.79 -13.96
CA ILE A 180 4.55 -23.66 -13.43
C ILE A 180 5.23 -22.32 -13.78
N MET A 181 6.54 -22.24 -13.56
CA MET A 181 7.31 -21.02 -13.83
C MET A 181 7.38 -20.69 -15.32
N ALA A 182 7.51 -21.70 -16.19
CA ALA A 182 7.45 -21.55 -17.64
C ALA A 182 6.09 -20.97 -18.10
N GLN A 183 4.99 -21.47 -17.53
CA GLN A 183 3.66 -20.97 -17.87
C GLN A 183 3.45 -19.51 -17.46
N PHE A 184 4.08 -19.05 -16.38
CA PHE A 184 4.11 -17.62 -16.04
C PHE A 184 4.92 -16.80 -17.05
N GLY A 185 6.02 -17.34 -17.57
CA GLY A 185 6.84 -16.70 -18.61
C GLY A 185 6.09 -16.49 -19.92
N HIS A 186 5.25 -17.41 -20.34
CA HIS A 186 4.41 -17.28 -21.53
C HIS A 186 3.33 -16.21 -21.39
N ASN A 187 2.93 -15.87 -20.17
CA ASN A 187 1.96 -14.82 -19.87
C ASN A 187 2.60 -13.43 -19.68
N THR A 188 3.76 -13.18 -20.30
CA THR A 188 4.33 -11.84 -20.32
C THR A 188 3.33 -10.89 -20.96
N PHE A 189 2.90 -9.88 -20.19
CA PHE A 189 2.17 -8.75 -20.74
C PHE A 189 2.95 -8.26 -21.96
N SER A 190 2.39 -8.41 -23.15
CA SER A 190 2.91 -7.72 -24.32
C SER A 190 3.07 -6.26 -23.90
N LYS A 191 4.27 -5.69 -24.11
CA LYS A 191 4.53 -4.27 -23.84
C LYS A 191 3.35 -3.51 -24.41
N VAL A 192 2.53 -2.93 -23.53
CA VAL A 192 1.29 -2.25 -23.90
C VAL A 192 1.67 -1.28 -24.99
N ALA A 193 1.09 -1.46 -26.17
CA ALA A 193 1.26 -0.51 -27.24
C ALA A 193 0.99 0.88 -26.66
N LYS A 194 1.79 1.88 -27.00
CA LYS A 194 1.64 3.26 -26.53
C LYS A 194 0.30 3.79 -27.05
N TYR A 195 -0.73 3.56 -26.28
CA TYR A 195 -2.08 4.06 -26.57
C TYR A 195 -2.26 5.43 -25.98
N ASP A 196 -3.05 6.25 -26.64
CA ASP A 196 -3.54 7.48 -26.04
C ASP A 196 -4.31 7.15 -24.76
N LEU A 197 -3.84 7.70 -23.66
CA LEU A 197 -4.45 7.50 -22.35
C LEU A 197 -5.58 8.52 -22.17
N PRO A 198 -6.74 8.09 -21.66
CA PRO A 198 -7.76 9.03 -21.22
C PRO A 198 -7.28 9.86 -20.03
N LEU A 199 -7.79 11.10 -19.91
CA LEU A 199 -7.32 12.11 -18.97
C LEU A 199 -7.29 11.62 -17.52
N LEU A 200 -8.30 10.85 -17.09
CA LEU A 200 -8.46 10.43 -15.68
C LEU A 200 -7.90 9.04 -15.39
N LYS A 201 -7.15 8.41 -16.31
CA LYS A 201 -6.56 7.08 -16.04
C LYS A 201 -5.64 7.12 -14.80
N GLY A 202 -5.93 6.25 -13.84
CA GLY A 202 -5.15 6.11 -12.60
C GLY A 202 -5.59 7.07 -11.49
N VAL A 203 -6.40 8.09 -11.79
CA VAL A 203 -6.96 9.06 -10.83
C VAL A 203 -8.38 8.69 -10.44
N ILE A 204 -9.20 8.32 -11.44
CA ILE A 204 -10.64 8.08 -11.24
C ILE A 204 -10.88 6.84 -10.37
N ARG A 205 -11.75 7.00 -9.38
CA ARG A 205 -12.21 5.96 -8.47
C ARG A 205 -13.68 5.65 -8.66
N CYS A 206 -14.02 4.41 -8.41
CA CYS A 206 -15.40 3.96 -8.28
C CYS A 206 -15.91 4.25 -6.86
N LYS A 207 -17.21 4.44 -6.67
CA LYS A 207 -17.85 4.54 -5.34
C LYS A 207 -17.48 3.41 -4.37
N CYS A 208 -17.08 2.26 -4.86
CA CYS A 208 -16.57 1.17 -4.02
C CYS A 208 -15.11 1.36 -3.57
N GLY A 209 -14.48 2.52 -3.82
CA GLY A 209 -13.12 2.89 -3.44
C GLY A 209 -12.02 2.35 -4.36
N ARG A 210 -12.31 1.46 -5.33
CA ARG A 210 -11.31 0.94 -6.28
C ARG A 210 -11.02 1.94 -7.38
N THR A 211 -9.75 2.12 -7.73
CA THR A 211 -9.36 2.86 -8.94
C THR A 211 -9.95 2.17 -10.16
N MET A 212 -10.62 2.94 -11.02
CA MET A 212 -11.21 2.42 -12.25
C MET A 212 -10.11 2.13 -13.27
N SER A 213 -10.30 1.05 -14.01
CA SER A 213 -9.46 0.68 -15.15
C SER A 213 -10.09 1.14 -16.45
N MET A 214 -9.29 1.14 -17.52
CA MET A 214 -9.78 1.48 -18.86
C MET A 214 -9.90 0.24 -19.75
N SER A 215 -10.90 0.23 -20.63
CA SER A 215 -11.00 -0.70 -21.75
C SER A 215 -11.14 0.08 -23.06
N ARG A 216 -10.70 -0.52 -24.15
CA ARG A 216 -10.80 0.04 -25.50
C ARG A 216 -11.63 -0.90 -26.36
N LYS A 217 -12.56 -0.33 -27.11
CA LYS A 217 -13.37 -1.09 -28.08
C LYS A 217 -13.16 -0.47 -29.44
N LYS A 218 -12.65 -1.27 -30.36
CA LYS A 218 -12.57 -0.89 -31.78
C LYS A 218 -13.96 -1.07 -32.39
N LYS A 219 -14.48 -0.04 -33.02
CA LYS A 219 -15.75 -0.07 -33.73
C LYS A 219 -15.55 -0.60 -35.15
N VAL A 220 -16.65 -0.92 -35.81
CA VAL A 220 -16.65 -1.40 -37.21
C VAL A 220 -16.04 -0.38 -38.17
N ASP A 221 -16.24 0.93 -37.88
CA ASP A 221 -15.67 2.04 -38.66
C ASP A 221 -14.16 2.27 -38.39
N GLY A 222 -13.52 1.42 -37.61
CA GLY A 222 -12.10 1.54 -37.24
C GLY A 222 -11.82 2.51 -36.10
N SER A 223 -12.79 3.34 -35.69
CA SER A 223 -12.63 4.24 -34.55
C SER A 223 -12.52 3.47 -33.21
N VAL A 224 -11.85 4.07 -32.23
CA VAL A 224 -11.66 3.46 -30.93
C VAL A 224 -12.39 4.25 -29.86
N SER A 225 -13.27 3.59 -29.13
CA SER A 225 -13.89 4.17 -27.94
C SER A 225 -13.23 3.64 -26.68
N THR A 226 -12.92 4.55 -25.74
CA THR A 226 -12.33 4.24 -24.44
C THR A 226 -13.39 4.31 -23.35
N TRP A 227 -13.35 3.38 -22.41
CA TRP A 227 -14.33 3.24 -21.35
C TRP A 227 -13.61 3.07 -20.03
N TYR A 228 -14.12 3.73 -18.98
CA TYR A 228 -13.76 3.42 -17.60
C TYR A 228 -14.66 2.32 -17.06
N TYR A 229 -14.08 1.38 -16.30
CA TYR A 229 -14.82 0.31 -15.64
C TYR A 229 -14.24 0.00 -14.25
N CYS A 230 -15.08 -0.49 -13.36
CA CYS A 230 -14.65 -0.92 -12.04
C CYS A 230 -14.05 -2.34 -12.10
N PRO A 231 -12.75 -2.53 -11.73
CA PRO A 231 -12.14 -3.85 -11.73
C PRO A 231 -12.81 -4.83 -10.76
N LYS A 232 -13.38 -4.33 -9.65
CA LYS A 232 -14.10 -5.16 -8.69
C LYS A 232 -15.35 -5.77 -9.33
N ARG A 233 -16.13 -4.97 -10.08
CA ARG A 233 -17.28 -5.48 -10.83
C ARG A 233 -16.87 -6.51 -11.89
N MET A 234 -15.82 -6.20 -12.64
CA MET A 234 -15.36 -7.10 -13.71
C MET A 234 -14.90 -8.46 -13.19
N ARG A 235 -14.27 -8.47 -12.02
CA ARG A 235 -13.74 -9.71 -11.43
C ARG A 235 -14.74 -10.46 -10.57
N ALA A 236 -15.54 -9.71 -9.81
CA ALA A 236 -16.40 -10.28 -8.76
C ALA A 236 -17.91 -10.16 -9.04
N GLY A 237 -18.27 -9.67 -10.23
CA GLY A 237 -19.67 -9.58 -10.65
C GLY A 237 -20.43 -8.37 -10.09
N ALA A 238 -21.72 -8.30 -10.43
CA ALA A 238 -22.60 -7.17 -10.07
C ALA A 238 -22.87 -7.10 -8.57
N GLU A 239 -22.89 -8.22 -7.87
CA GLU A 239 -23.10 -8.30 -6.42
C GLU A 239 -21.97 -7.60 -5.64
N ALA A 240 -20.74 -7.64 -6.16
CA ALA A 240 -19.59 -7.03 -5.51
C ALA A 240 -19.49 -5.51 -5.78
N CYS A 241 -20.02 -5.05 -6.91
CA CYS A 241 -20.10 -3.64 -7.28
C CYS A 241 -21.05 -3.46 -8.47
N ASP A 242 -22.05 -2.61 -8.32
CA ASP A 242 -23.07 -2.33 -9.34
C ASP A 242 -22.63 -1.32 -10.41
N MET A 243 -21.40 -0.76 -10.31
CA MET A 243 -20.87 0.25 -11.22
C MET A 243 -20.80 -0.24 -12.67
N ARG A 244 -21.52 0.39 -13.56
CA ARG A 244 -21.48 0.12 -15.02
C ARG A 244 -20.27 0.78 -15.68
N GLN A 245 -19.92 0.31 -16.87
CA GLN A 245 -18.90 0.96 -17.69
C GLN A 245 -19.45 2.31 -18.18
N ILE A 246 -18.56 3.31 -18.24
CA ILE A 246 -18.87 4.64 -18.73
C ILE A 246 -17.84 5.08 -19.76
N LYS A 247 -18.24 5.80 -20.81
CA LYS A 247 -17.31 6.36 -21.79
C LYS A 247 -16.34 7.33 -21.11
N ALA A 248 -15.06 7.21 -21.46
CA ALA A 248 -14.02 8.07 -20.88
C ALA A 248 -14.28 9.54 -21.23
N ASP A 249 -14.63 9.83 -22.46
CA ASP A 249 -14.86 11.18 -22.96
C ASP A 249 -15.91 11.96 -22.15
N LEU A 250 -16.92 11.27 -21.60
CA LEU A 250 -17.97 11.89 -20.78
C LEU A 250 -17.42 12.40 -19.44
N LEU A 251 -16.58 11.60 -18.78
CA LEU A 251 -16.02 11.99 -17.48
C LEU A 251 -14.84 12.93 -17.64
N ASP A 252 -14.00 12.70 -18.63
CA ASP A 252 -12.90 13.59 -18.99
C ASP A 252 -13.43 14.97 -19.36
N GLY A 253 -14.53 15.05 -20.13
CA GLY A 253 -15.22 16.29 -20.48
C GLY A 253 -15.72 17.07 -19.27
N LYS A 254 -16.36 16.39 -18.30
CA LYS A 254 -16.83 17.04 -17.05
C LYS A 254 -15.66 17.63 -16.23
N VAL A 255 -14.52 16.96 -16.19
CA VAL A 255 -13.35 17.52 -15.50
C VAL A 255 -12.77 18.71 -16.26
N LEU A 256 -12.74 18.66 -17.59
CA LEU A 256 -12.29 19.79 -18.41
C LEU A 256 -13.23 21.01 -18.26
N GLU A 257 -14.55 20.81 -18.10
CA GLU A 257 -15.50 21.89 -17.78
C GLU A 257 -15.14 22.56 -16.44
N VAL A 258 -14.90 21.77 -15.39
CA VAL A 258 -14.45 22.28 -14.09
C VAL A 258 -13.11 23.04 -14.22
N PHE A 259 -12.19 22.53 -15.01
CA PHE A 259 -10.90 23.20 -15.24
C PHE A 259 -11.08 24.54 -15.97
N LYS A 260 -11.99 24.63 -16.94
CA LYS A 260 -12.36 25.89 -17.61
C LYS A 260 -12.99 26.88 -16.63
N GLU A 261 -13.89 26.45 -15.74
CA GLU A 261 -14.43 27.31 -14.69
C GLU A 261 -13.32 27.89 -13.79
N ILE A 262 -12.33 27.06 -13.38
CA ILE A 262 -11.20 27.49 -12.55
C ILE A 262 -10.25 28.45 -13.32
N GLN A 263 -10.14 28.29 -14.63
CA GLN A 263 -9.37 29.21 -15.49
C GLN A 263 -10.04 30.59 -15.50
N HIS A 264 -11.38 30.65 -15.71
CA HIS A 264 -12.12 31.89 -15.79
C HIS A 264 -12.27 32.61 -14.44
N ASP A 265 -12.58 31.86 -13.36
CA ASP A 265 -12.71 32.43 -12.02
C ASP A 265 -11.74 31.75 -11.03
N PRO A 266 -10.67 32.48 -10.63
CA PRO A 266 -9.71 31.95 -9.64
C PRO A 266 -10.35 31.59 -8.30
N ALA A 267 -11.47 32.16 -7.91
CA ALA A 267 -12.14 31.88 -6.65
C ALA A 267 -12.77 30.48 -6.65
N THR A 268 -13.14 29.97 -7.82
CA THR A 268 -13.77 28.65 -8.00
C THR A 268 -12.91 27.50 -7.52
N ILE A 269 -11.56 27.62 -7.59
CA ILE A 269 -10.66 26.57 -7.10
C ILE A 269 -10.91 26.21 -5.63
N LYS A 270 -11.36 27.17 -4.81
CA LYS A 270 -11.66 26.97 -3.39
C LYS A 270 -12.77 25.96 -3.15
N LYS A 271 -13.72 25.81 -4.09
CA LYS A 271 -14.82 24.84 -4.01
C LYS A 271 -14.30 23.39 -4.06
N TYR A 272 -13.19 23.17 -4.75
CA TYR A 272 -12.60 21.86 -4.99
C TYR A 272 -11.41 21.54 -4.06
N LEU A 273 -11.01 22.51 -3.21
CA LEU A 273 -10.07 22.29 -2.13
C LEU A 273 -10.82 21.77 -0.90
N LYS A 274 -10.22 20.83 -0.18
CA LYS A 274 -10.81 20.29 1.06
C LYS A 274 -10.98 21.43 2.08
N ASP A 275 -12.19 21.82 2.43
CA ASP A 275 -12.46 22.77 3.49
C ASP A 275 -11.99 22.17 4.83
N GLY A 276 -10.86 22.68 5.31
CA GLY A 276 -10.57 22.58 6.73
C GLY A 276 -11.63 23.40 7.47
N LYS A 277 -12.39 22.79 8.37
CA LYS A 277 -13.27 23.52 9.30
C LYS A 277 -12.47 24.68 9.89
N ARG A 278 -12.86 25.93 9.58
CA ARG A 278 -12.33 27.10 10.26
C ARG A 278 -12.86 27.08 11.69
N PRO A 279 -12.01 26.98 12.73
CA PRO A 279 -12.46 27.25 14.08
C PRO A 279 -12.89 28.70 14.19
N ALA A 280 -13.89 28.97 15.03
CA ALA A 280 -14.33 30.31 15.34
C ALA A 280 -13.13 31.20 15.74
N ARG A 281 -13.00 32.37 15.13
CA ARG A 281 -11.91 33.31 15.33
C ARG A 281 -11.98 33.92 16.74
N ASP A 282 -11.26 33.37 17.68
CA ASP A 282 -10.54 34.21 18.62
C ASP A 282 -9.35 34.81 17.84
N SER A 283 -9.25 36.11 17.72
CA SER A 283 -8.14 36.72 16.98
C SER A 283 -6.83 36.43 17.73
N SER A 284 -5.75 36.15 17.03
CA SER A 284 -4.41 35.97 17.66
C SER A 284 -4.01 37.18 18.52
N ALA A 285 -4.54 38.37 18.20
CA ALA A 285 -4.38 39.60 18.96
C ALA A 285 -5.08 39.56 20.31
N SER A 286 -6.31 39.02 20.38
CA SER A 286 -7.06 38.84 21.64
C SER A 286 -6.34 37.86 22.60
N VAL A 287 -5.81 36.76 22.07
CA VAL A 287 -5.06 35.79 22.86
C VAL A 287 -3.76 36.38 23.39
N ARG A 288 -3.04 37.19 22.59
CA ARG A 288 -1.83 37.88 23.05
C ARG A 288 -2.13 38.89 24.16
N ALA A 289 -3.16 39.73 23.99
CA ALA A 289 -3.57 40.70 25.03
C ALA A 289 -3.93 40.01 26.34
N HIS A 290 -4.55 38.82 26.26
CA HIS A 290 -4.89 38.06 27.47
C HIS A 290 -3.62 37.46 28.14
N MET A 291 -2.66 36.97 27.33
CA MET A 291 -1.36 36.51 27.84
C MET A 291 -0.60 37.62 28.55
N ASP A 292 -0.56 38.83 27.98
CA ASP A 292 0.09 40.00 28.60
C ASP A 292 -0.57 40.35 29.94
N THR A 293 -1.90 40.28 29.99
CA THR A 293 -2.64 40.50 31.24
C THR A 293 -2.31 39.43 32.30
N CYS A 294 -2.18 38.18 31.94
CA CYS A 294 -1.76 37.11 32.86
C CYS A 294 -0.36 37.35 33.40
N GLN A 295 0.58 37.72 32.50
CA GLN A 295 1.97 38.01 32.87
C GLN A 295 2.10 39.19 33.84
N GLU A 296 1.32 40.26 33.58
CA GLU A 296 1.29 41.44 34.47
C GLU A 296 0.76 41.08 35.89
N LYS A 297 -0.31 40.26 35.94
CA LYS A 297 -0.87 39.79 37.23
C LYS A 297 0.14 38.89 37.97
N ILE A 298 0.79 37.97 37.31
CA ILE A 298 1.83 37.11 37.88
C ILE A 298 2.95 37.98 38.47
N GLY A 299 3.42 38.98 37.73
CA GLY A 299 4.46 39.89 38.20
C GLY A 299 4.06 40.65 39.48
N LYS A 300 2.81 41.17 39.54
CA LYS A 300 2.29 41.85 40.75
C LYS A 300 2.21 40.91 41.94
N LEU A 301 1.72 39.68 41.76
CA LEU A 301 1.60 38.67 42.83
C LEU A 301 2.97 38.17 43.30
N THR A 302 3.93 38.04 42.41
CA THR A 302 5.32 37.64 42.74
C THR A 302 5.99 38.74 43.56
N ALA A 303 5.79 40.02 43.21
CA ALA A 303 6.29 41.15 44.02
C ALA A 303 5.64 41.22 45.42
N ALA A 304 4.32 40.95 45.50
CA ALA A 304 3.63 40.89 46.80
C ALA A 304 4.10 39.71 47.66
N LEU A 305 4.40 38.56 47.08
CA LEU A 305 4.94 37.39 47.77
C LEU A 305 6.33 37.67 48.34
N ALA A 306 7.18 38.41 47.61
CA ALA A 306 8.54 38.78 48.05
C ALA A 306 8.53 39.63 49.34
N VAL A 307 7.47 40.42 49.53
CA VAL A 307 7.31 41.29 50.74
C VAL A 307 6.66 40.53 51.90
N ASN A 308 5.81 39.48 51.66
CA ASN A 308 4.99 38.83 52.66
C ASN A 308 5.27 37.32 52.80
N ASN A 309 6.50 36.90 52.71
CA ASN A 309 6.92 35.49 52.52
C ASN A 309 6.55 34.56 53.70
N GLU A 310 6.32 35.09 54.92
CA GLU A 310 6.00 34.31 56.15
C GLU A 310 4.54 34.41 56.57
N SER A 311 3.64 35.01 55.77
CA SER A 311 2.24 35.19 56.12
C SER A 311 1.35 34.03 55.67
N ALA A 312 0.24 33.80 56.39
CA ALA A 312 -0.79 32.83 55.97
C ALA A 312 -1.34 33.12 54.53
N ALA A 313 -1.19 34.39 54.10
CA ALA A 313 -1.58 34.80 52.73
C ALA A 313 -0.64 34.30 51.64
N ALA A 314 0.61 33.95 51.95
CA ALA A 314 1.57 33.47 50.98
C ALA A 314 1.08 32.22 50.20
N LYS A 315 0.42 31.30 50.91
CA LYS A 315 -0.15 30.07 50.31
C LYS A 315 -1.23 30.37 49.26
N TYR A 316 -2.07 31.37 49.51
CA TYR A 316 -3.11 31.80 48.58
C TYR A 316 -2.52 32.50 47.35
N ILE A 317 -1.47 33.32 47.55
CA ILE A 317 -0.77 34.00 46.47
C ILE A 317 -0.07 32.98 45.53
N ILE A 318 0.58 31.95 46.09
CA ILE A 318 1.19 30.88 45.31
C ILE A 318 0.13 30.14 44.50
N GLY A 319 -1.01 29.74 45.08
CA GLY A 319 -2.08 29.05 44.35
C GLY A 319 -2.68 29.90 43.26
N GLU A 320 -2.71 31.24 43.37
CA GLU A 320 -3.22 32.12 42.31
C GLU A 320 -2.18 32.29 41.20
N ILE A 321 -0.89 32.33 41.53
CA ILE A 321 0.20 32.33 40.54
C ILE A 321 0.15 31.02 39.72
N GLU A 322 0.00 29.87 40.36
CA GLU A 322 -0.10 28.58 39.66
C GLU A 322 -1.29 28.52 38.69
N LYS A 323 -2.46 29.04 39.06
CA LYS A 323 -3.61 29.11 38.16
C LYS A 323 -3.35 30.00 36.96
N LEU A 324 -2.78 31.18 37.16
CA LEU A 324 -2.44 32.12 36.09
C LEU A 324 -1.35 31.54 35.17
N ASP A 325 -0.43 30.78 35.69
CA ASP A 325 0.62 30.11 34.92
C ASP A 325 0.04 28.99 34.02
N ILE A 326 -0.90 28.21 34.55
CA ILE A 326 -1.68 27.21 33.77
C ILE A 326 -2.47 27.90 32.64
N GLU A 327 -3.13 29.03 32.96
CA GLU A 327 -3.89 29.82 32.01
C GLU A 327 -2.97 30.40 30.89
N TYR A 328 -1.85 30.99 31.30
CA TYR A 328 -0.81 31.50 30.36
C TYR A 328 -0.29 30.42 29.42
N ASN A 329 0.05 29.24 29.96
CA ASN A 329 0.52 28.11 29.14
C ASN A 329 -0.56 27.58 28.20
N THR A 330 -1.82 27.59 28.60
CA THR A 330 -2.96 27.24 27.75
C THR A 330 -3.11 28.24 26.59
N LEU A 331 -3.02 29.53 26.85
CA LEU A 331 -3.05 30.60 25.86
C LEU A 331 -1.88 30.53 24.90
N LYS A 332 -0.65 30.25 25.42
CA LYS A 332 0.56 30.03 24.62
C LYS A 332 0.40 28.88 23.62
N ASN A 333 -0.19 27.76 24.07
CA ASN A 333 -0.47 26.63 23.20
C ASN A 333 -1.53 26.96 22.13
N LYS A 334 -2.56 27.75 22.47
CA LYS A 334 -3.53 28.27 21.49
C LYS A 334 -2.83 29.13 20.42
N LEU A 335 -1.92 30.01 20.82
CA LEU A 335 -1.18 30.87 19.89
C LEU A 335 -0.30 30.06 18.94
N LEU A 336 0.38 29.03 19.43
CA LEU A 336 1.15 28.11 18.61
C LEU A 336 0.28 27.38 17.57
N ASN A 337 -0.92 26.96 17.97
CA ASN A 337 -1.87 26.33 17.07
C ASN A 337 -2.35 27.27 15.98
N PHE A 338 -2.64 28.54 16.31
CA PHE A 338 -2.99 29.56 15.29
C PHE A 338 -1.86 29.76 14.27
N ALA A 339 -0.62 29.89 14.74
CA ALA A 339 0.53 30.04 13.84
C ALA A 339 0.72 28.81 12.92
N ALA A 340 0.46 27.63 13.44
CA ALA A 340 0.51 26.38 12.64
C ALA A 340 -0.63 26.32 11.60
N GLU A 341 -1.84 26.79 11.97
CA GLU A 341 -2.99 26.87 11.04
C GLU A 341 -2.76 27.91 9.94
N GLU A 342 -2.21 29.09 10.28
CA GLU A 342 -1.86 30.12 9.29
C GLU A 342 -0.83 29.61 8.28
N ARG A 343 0.23 28.92 8.77
CA ARG A 343 1.24 28.27 7.88
C ARG A 343 0.61 27.22 6.96
N ARG A 344 -0.31 26.41 7.50
CA ARG A 344 -1.05 25.40 6.70
C ARG A 344 -1.93 26.07 5.66
N ALA A 345 -2.65 27.14 6.02
CA ALA A 345 -3.51 27.88 5.08
C ALA A 345 -2.67 28.55 3.96
N ALA A 346 -1.51 29.14 4.31
CA ALA A 346 -0.60 29.71 3.34
C ALA A 346 -0.03 28.66 2.39
N ALA A 347 0.37 27.49 2.91
CA ALA A 347 0.86 26.38 2.09
C ALA A 347 -0.25 25.81 1.17
N GLN A 348 -1.48 25.71 1.67
CA GLN A 348 -2.63 25.30 0.84
C GLN A 348 -2.92 26.31 -0.28
N MET A 349 -2.83 27.61 0.01
CA MET A 349 -3.06 28.65 -0.99
C MET A 349 -1.97 28.61 -2.07
N LYS A 350 -0.69 28.45 -1.69
CA LYS A 350 0.43 28.27 -2.63
C LYS A 350 0.19 27.06 -3.54
N SER A 351 -0.15 25.91 -2.94
CA SER A 351 -0.47 24.69 -3.69
C SER A 351 -1.67 24.88 -4.62
N ALA A 352 -2.68 25.66 -4.21
CA ALA A 352 -3.84 25.97 -5.06
C ALA A 352 -3.45 26.82 -6.28
N MET A 353 -2.55 27.79 -6.10
CA MET A 353 -2.04 28.61 -7.20
C MET A 353 -1.23 27.79 -8.19
N GLU A 354 -0.34 26.93 -7.70
CA GLU A 354 0.46 26.01 -8.54
C GLU A 354 -0.44 25.07 -9.36
N LYS A 355 -1.52 24.53 -8.74
CA LYS A 355 -2.51 23.71 -9.44
C LYS A 355 -3.28 24.49 -10.49
N ARG A 356 -3.67 25.71 -10.20
CA ARG A 356 -4.34 26.58 -11.15
C ARG A 356 -3.45 26.87 -12.37
N GLU A 357 -2.19 27.19 -12.17
CA GLU A 357 -1.23 27.38 -13.25
C GLU A 357 -1.09 26.13 -14.12
N ALA A 358 -1.04 24.94 -13.50
CA ALA A 358 -0.99 23.69 -14.22
C ALA A 358 -2.28 23.43 -15.04
N ILE A 359 -3.45 23.79 -14.51
CA ILE A 359 -4.74 23.73 -15.22
C ILE A 359 -4.74 24.66 -16.44
N ILE A 360 -4.35 25.92 -16.25
CA ILE A 360 -4.26 26.90 -17.34
C ILE A 360 -3.33 26.42 -18.43
N ARG A 361 -2.12 25.98 -18.04
CA ARG A 361 -1.13 25.42 -18.98
C ARG A 361 -1.69 24.22 -19.76
N LEU A 362 -2.44 23.34 -19.11
CA LEU A 362 -3.09 22.19 -19.76
C LEU A 362 -4.11 22.65 -20.79
N LEU A 363 -4.99 23.60 -20.44
CA LEU A 363 -6.06 24.08 -21.32
C LEU A 363 -5.53 24.87 -22.52
N ASP A 364 -4.59 25.79 -22.28
CA ASP A 364 -4.01 26.63 -23.33
C ASP A 364 -3.19 25.86 -24.37
N ASN A 365 -2.65 24.70 -23.98
CA ASN A 365 -1.84 23.85 -24.85
C ASN A 365 -2.44 22.46 -25.07
N PHE A 366 -3.75 22.31 -24.88
CA PHE A 366 -4.40 21.00 -24.87
C PHE A 366 -4.07 20.17 -26.13
N ASP A 367 -4.15 20.78 -27.29
CA ASP A 367 -3.90 20.07 -28.56
C ASP A 367 -2.41 19.80 -28.84
N ARG A 368 -1.51 20.52 -28.17
CA ARG A 368 -0.06 20.34 -28.28
C ARG A 368 0.46 19.22 -27.40
N PHE A 369 -0.20 18.98 -26.26
CA PHE A 369 0.19 17.90 -25.37
C PHE A 369 -0.29 16.54 -25.89
N SER A 370 0.57 15.55 -25.78
CA SER A 370 0.18 14.15 -25.98
C SER A 370 -0.83 13.71 -24.91
N ALA A 371 -1.60 12.67 -25.20
CA ALA A 371 -2.55 12.12 -24.23
C ALA A 371 -1.88 11.70 -22.90
N ASN A 372 -0.64 11.25 -22.96
CA ASN A 372 0.12 10.89 -21.76
C ASN A 372 0.49 12.12 -20.92
N GLU A 373 0.93 13.21 -21.55
CA GLU A 373 1.24 14.46 -20.83
C GLU A 373 0.00 15.07 -20.21
N ARG A 374 -1.14 15.07 -20.90
CA ARG A 374 -2.44 15.51 -20.34
C ARG A 374 -2.80 14.69 -19.11
N ASN A 375 -2.65 13.37 -19.15
CA ASN A 375 -2.94 12.49 -18.02
C ASN A 375 -1.98 12.74 -16.83
N GLU A 376 -0.69 12.96 -17.07
CA GLU A 376 0.27 13.27 -15.99
C GLU A 376 -0.04 14.63 -15.33
N ILE A 377 -0.40 15.65 -16.12
CA ILE A 377 -0.83 16.94 -15.56
C ILE A 377 -2.10 16.76 -14.70
N ALA A 378 -3.10 16.01 -15.22
CA ALA A 378 -4.30 15.72 -14.46
C ALA A 378 -4.03 14.99 -13.14
N LYS A 379 -3.10 14.03 -13.11
CA LYS A 379 -2.66 13.34 -11.89
C LYS A 379 -2.03 14.26 -10.85
N ASN A 380 -1.28 15.26 -11.30
CA ASN A 380 -0.61 16.21 -10.41
C ASN A 380 -1.60 17.23 -9.83
N VAL A 381 -2.65 17.54 -10.57
CA VAL A 381 -3.69 18.51 -10.17
C VAL A 381 -4.76 17.87 -9.30
N LEU A 382 -5.27 16.71 -9.71
CA LEU A 382 -6.37 16.01 -9.07
C LEU A 382 -5.88 15.14 -7.92
N LYS A 383 -6.32 15.45 -6.71
CA LYS A 383 -6.06 14.60 -5.52
C LYS A 383 -7.00 13.42 -5.48
N GLU A 384 -8.25 13.61 -5.82
CA GLU A 384 -9.28 12.58 -5.84
C GLU A 384 -10.32 12.92 -6.91
N CYS A 385 -10.76 11.89 -7.61
CA CYS A 385 -11.82 11.95 -8.58
C CYS A 385 -12.65 10.67 -8.44
N THR A 386 -13.89 10.76 -7.95
CA THR A 386 -14.73 9.60 -7.66
C THR A 386 -16.04 9.67 -8.43
N TRP A 387 -16.35 8.58 -9.14
CA TRP A 387 -17.60 8.40 -9.87
C TRP A 387 -18.55 7.47 -9.10
N ASP A 388 -19.75 7.91 -8.76
CA ASP A 388 -20.75 7.12 -8.04
C ASP A 388 -21.76 6.41 -8.94
N GLY A 389 -21.81 6.76 -10.22
CA GLY A 389 -22.77 6.27 -11.22
C GLY A 389 -23.62 7.40 -11.81
N GLU A 390 -23.74 8.54 -11.14
CA GLU A 390 -24.53 9.71 -11.54
C GLU A 390 -23.71 11.00 -11.43
N THR A 391 -22.96 11.16 -10.35
CA THR A 391 -22.21 12.37 -10.02
C THR A 391 -20.72 12.10 -10.00
N LEU A 392 -19.93 13.03 -10.52
CA LEU A 392 -18.49 13.03 -10.49
C LEU A 392 -18.00 13.97 -9.38
N PHE A 393 -17.46 13.41 -8.30
CA PHE A 393 -16.83 14.15 -7.22
C PHE A 393 -15.37 14.42 -7.55
N ILE A 394 -14.98 15.69 -7.52
CA ILE A 394 -13.63 16.16 -7.87
C ILE A 394 -13.02 16.85 -6.66
N MET A 395 -11.77 16.53 -6.34
CA MET A 395 -10.96 17.18 -5.33
C MET A 395 -9.57 17.47 -5.90
N LEU A 396 -9.10 18.71 -5.72
CA LEU A 396 -7.79 19.18 -6.12
C LEU A 396 -6.75 19.06 -5.01
#